data_a4464cc6854122f0d6b49c7e1f60711c
#
_entry.id   a4464cc6854122f0d6b49c7e1f60711c
#
_cell.length_a   1.000
_cell.length_b   1.000
_cell.length_c   1.000
_cell.angle_alpha   90.00
_cell.angle_beta   90.00
_cell.angle_gamma   90.00
#
_symmetry.space_group_name_H-M   'P 1'
#
loop_
_entity.id
_entity.type
_entity.pdbx_description
1 polymer ?
#
loop_
_entity_poly.entity_id
_entity_poly.type
_entity_poly.pdbx_seq_one_letter_code
_entity_poly.pdbx_strand_id
1 'polypeptide(L)'
;MCGIIGIVGKSPVSDRLVDGLKRMEYRGYDSAGVCTVFDGQLVRRRAEGKLANLVNVLKTDDAAGNIGIAHTRWATHGAPTTSNAHPHAXGEVALVHNGIIENFKQLRDELTARGRTFESETDTEVVAHLVSEQVEAGHAPADAVKVVLPRLRGAFALAIAFRQFPDFLIGARLGSPLVVGYGDGETYLGSDALALAPLTQRIAYLEEGDWVIVTRGGAQIFDKDNTSVEREVTISGVCAAQIEKGNYRHYMQKEIFEQPIVVAQTLSSYIRPLEQTVALPQMDFDLAGVKRITIVACGTSYYAGMVAKYWFETFARVPVDIDVASEFRYRAPVLEEGGLALFISQSGETADTLAALRHCKENGQTIAVVVNVPTSSMAREADLLLPTHAGPEIGVASTKAFTCQLAVLAALAAHLALVKGKLSAEEERAIVRHLIEAPAALNAALAHDDDIAAMAHLIAPARDVLYLGRGPDYPLAMEGALKLKEISYIHAEGYASGEMKHGPIALIDEAVPVIVLAPSGPLFEKTVSNMQEVMARGGKVVLISDAEGIAKAGEDCLATIEMPTVHPLIAPLVYAVPVQLLAYHVACAKGTDVDQPRNLAKSVTVE
;
A
#
# COMPACT_ATOMS: atom_id res chain seq x y z
N MET A 1 -5.21 1.81 -7.33
CA MET A 1 -5.05 0.52 -8.04
C MET A 1 -6.42 -0.14 -8.14
N CYS A 2 -6.68 -0.84 -9.25
CA CYS A 2 -7.96 -1.51 -9.48
C CYS A 2 -7.91 -2.97 -9.04
N GLY A 3 -9.05 -3.66 -9.01
CA GLY A 3 -9.12 -5.08 -8.71
C GLY A 3 -9.65 -5.87 -9.90
N ILE A 4 -8.95 -6.95 -10.28
CA ILE A 4 -9.38 -7.88 -11.34
C ILE A 4 -9.68 -9.24 -10.72
N ILE A 5 -10.77 -9.87 -11.15
CA ILE A 5 -11.01 -11.29 -10.96
C ILE A 5 -11.61 -11.88 -12.25
N GLY A 6 -11.16 -13.09 -12.61
CA GLY A 6 -11.70 -13.89 -13.71
C GLY A 6 -11.92 -15.33 -13.25
N ILE A 7 -13.00 -15.95 -13.69
CA ILE A 7 -13.34 -17.33 -13.29
C ILE A 7 -13.72 -18.13 -14.53
N VAL A 8 -13.10 -19.31 -14.71
CA VAL A 8 -13.54 -20.35 -15.65
C VAL A 8 -14.07 -21.48 -14.77
N GLY A 9 -15.39 -21.48 -14.56
CA GLY A 9 -16.04 -22.27 -13.52
C GLY A 9 -16.94 -23.40 -14.01
N LYS A 10 -17.34 -24.26 -13.07
CA LYS A 10 -18.31 -25.37 -13.28
C LYS A 10 -19.75 -24.89 -13.09
N SER A 11 -19.96 -23.80 -12.39
CA SER A 11 -21.26 -23.28 -11.99
C SER A 11 -21.31 -21.76 -12.21
N PRO A 12 -22.48 -21.13 -12.09
CA PRO A 12 -22.61 -19.68 -12.28
C PRO A 12 -21.60 -18.89 -11.47
N VAL A 13 -20.96 -17.89 -12.12
CA VAL A 13 -19.82 -17.19 -11.55
C VAL A 13 -20.14 -15.78 -11.01
N SER A 14 -21.32 -15.23 -11.31
CA SER A 14 -21.65 -13.83 -10.99
C SER A 14 -21.41 -13.50 -9.52
N ASP A 15 -22.02 -14.25 -8.59
CA ASP A 15 -21.87 -14.02 -7.15
C ASP A 15 -20.42 -14.18 -6.67
N ARG A 16 -19.71 -15.15 -7.25
CA ARG A 16 -18.32 -15.47 -6.88
C ARG A 16 -17.37 -14.39 -7.38
N LEU A 17 -17.64 -13.81 -8.55
CA LEU A 17 -16.91 -12.65 -9.06
C LEU A 17 -17.09 -11.44 -8.12
N VAL A 18 -18.35 -11.20 -7.70
CA VAL A 18 -18.64 -10.11 -6.76
C VAL A 18 -17.94 -10.35 -5.42
N ASP A 19 -17.95 -11.59 -4.92
CA ASP A 19 -17.27 -11.91 -3.65
C ASP A 19 -15.75 -11.68 -3.72
N GLY A 20 -15.13 -12.00 -4.85
CA GLY A 20 -13.73 -11.67 -5.07
C GLY A 20 -13.49 -10.15 -5.10
N LEU A 21 -14.39 -9.42 -5.78
CA LEU A 21 -14.29 -7.94 -5.83
C LEU A 21 -14.46 -7.29 -4.46
N LYS A 22 -15.30 -7.84 -3.57
CA LYS A 22 -15.45 -7.30 -2.20
C LYS A 22 -14.10 -7.22 -1.47
N ARG A 23 -13.23 -8.20 -1.72
CA ARG A 23 -11.90 -8.28 -1.09
C ARG A 23 -10.88 -7.35 -1.75
N MET A 24 -11.24 -6.80 -2.92
CA MET A 24 -10.38 -5.89 -3.68
C MET A 24 -10.92 -4.46 -3.71
N GLU A 25 -12.11 -4.22 -3.14
CA GLU A 25 -12.78 -2.91 -3.20
C GLU A 25 -11.90 -1.78 -2.63
N TYR A 26 -11.13 -2.08 -1.58
CA TYR A 26 -10.20 -1.09 -1.00
C TYR A 26 -9.16 -0.56 -2.01
N ARG A 27 -8.95 -1.27 -3.12
CA ARG A 27 -8.02 -0.86 -4.18
C ARG A 27 -8.64 0.13 -5.17
N GLY A 28 -9.99 0.11 -5.31
CA GLY A 28 -10.68 1.03 -6.21
C GLY A 28 -12.18 0.91 -5.99
N TYR A 29 -12.84 2.03 -5.80
CA TYR A 29 -14.27 2.08 -5.47
C TYR A 29 -15.01 3.19 -6.21
N ASP A 30 -14.45 3.64 -7.35
CA ASP A 30 -15.06 4.68 -8.20
C ASP A 30 -16.13 4.11 -9.12
N SER A 31 -15.98 2.85 -9.51
CA SER A 31 -16.97 2.10 -10.27
C SER A 31 -16.63 0.61 -10.24
N ALA A 32 -17.61 -0.22 -10.57
CA ALA A 32 -17.41 -1.68 -10.63
C ALA A 32 -18.25 -2.28 -11.75
N GLY A 33 -17.82 -3.47 -12.21
CA GLY A 33 -18.62 -4.18 -13.19
C GLY A 33 -18.20 -5.63 -13.39
N VAL A 34 -19.10 -6.38 -14.01
CA VAL A 34 -18.95 -7.79 -14.33
C VAL A 34 -19.35 -8.03 -15.78
N CYS A 35 -18.68 -8.98 -16.43
CA CYS A 35 -19.11 -9.50 -17.72
C CYS A 35 -18.96 -11.01 -17.72
N THR A 36 -20.03 -11.71 -18.05
CA THR A 36 -20.02 -13.17 -18.20
C THR A 36 -20.28 -13.53 -19.67
N VAL A 37 -19.93 -14.76 -20.03
CA VAL A 37 -20.28 -15.34 -21.33
C VAL A 37 -21.43 -16.33 -21.11
N PHE A 38 -22.57 -16.03 -21.71
CA PHE A 38 -23.77 -16.86 -21.58
C PHE A 38 -24.54 -16.94 -22.90
N ASP A 39 -24.79 -18.14 -23.34
CA ASP A 39 -25.56 -18.42 -24.58
C ASP A 39 -25.05 -17.62 -25.80
N GLY A 40 -23.71 -17.61 -25.96
CA GLY A 40 -23.09 -16.91 -27.08
C GLY A 40 -23.18 -15.41 -27.01
N GLN A 41 -23.41 -14.83 -25.81
CA GLN A 41 -23.49 -13.39 -25.60
C GLN A 41 -22.57 -12.95 -24.46
N LEU A 42 -22.09 -11.70 -24.55
CA LEU A 42 -21.37 -11.02 -23.46
C LEU A 42 -22.41 -10.30 -22.60
N VAL A 43 -22.67 -10.83 -21.42
CA VAL A 43 -23.66 -10.26 -20.47
C VAL A 43 -22.92 -9.34 -19.51
N ARG A 44 -22.99 -8.03 -19.77
CA ARG A 44 -22.21 -7.01 -19.07
C ARG A 44 -23.10 -6.17 -18.14
N ARG A 45 -22.69 -6.01 -16.85
CA ARG A 45 -23.35 -5.14 -15.87
C ARG A 45 -22.30 -4.24 -15.22
N ARG A 46 -22.60 -2.95 -15.13
CA ARG A 46 -21.67 -1.93 -14.62
C ARG A 46 -22.42 -0.92 -13.75
N ALA A 47 -21.73 -0.37 -12.75
CA ALA A 47 -22.28 0.68 -11.88
C ALA A 47 -21.17 1.65 -11.45
N GLU A 48 -21.52 2.92 -11.38
CA GLU A 48 -20.62 3.92 -10.79
C GLU A 48 -20.67 3.84 -9.25
N GLY A 49 -19.62 4.28 -8.58
CA GLY A 49 -19.51 4.26 -7.12
C GLY A 49 -19.13 2.89 -6.59
N LYS A 50 -19.43 2.69 -5.31
CA LYS A 50 -19.02 1.50 -4.57
C LYS A 50 -19.65 0.21 -5.11
N LEU A 51 -19.01 -0.91 -4.83
CA LEU A 51 -19.43 -2.25 -5.27
C LEU A 51 -20.89 -2.57 -4.90
N ALA A 52 -21.39 -2.01 -3.80
CA ALA A 52 -22.80 -2.17 -3.41
C ALA A 52 -23.76 -1.73 -4.52
N ASN A 53 -23.40 -0.74 -5.33
CA ASN A 53 -24.23 -0.28 -6.45
C ASN A 53 -24.31 -1.36 -7.55
N LEU A 54 -23.19 -2.01 -7.87
CA LEU A 54 -23.19 -3.14 -8.80
C LEU A 54 -24.02 -4.32 -8.25
N VAL A 55 -23.88 -4.62 -6.95
CA VAL A 55 -24.68 -5.67 -6.29
C VAL A 55 -26.19 -5.40 -6.47
N ASN A 56 -26.61 -4.14 -6.31
CA ASN A 56 -28.02 -3.78 -6.50
C ASN A 56 -28.48 -3.95 -7.95
N VAL A 57 -27.63 -3.64 -8.93
CA VAL A 57 -27.94 -3.89 -10.35
C VAL A 57 -28.13 -5.41 -10.59
N LEU A 58 -27.21 -6.22 -10.05
CA LEU A 58 -27.24 -7.69 -10.26
C LEU A 58 -28.45 -8.37 -9.61
N LYS A 59 -29.05 -7.81 -8.56
CA LYS A 59 -30.27 -8.33 -7.95
C LYS A 59 -31.47 -8.29 -8.89
N THR A 60 -31.49 -7.32 -9.79
CA THR A 60 -32.64 -7.13 -10.71
C THR A 60 -32.31 -7.58 -12.15
N ASP A 61 -31.03 -7.64 -12.49
CA ASP A 61 -30.56 -7.93 -13.84
C ASP A 61 -29.24 -8.73 -13.75
N ASP A 62 -29.37 -10.01 -13.47
CA ASP A 62 -28.23 -10.90 -13.21
C ASP A 62 -27.32 -11.07 -14.45
N ALA A 63 -26.08 -11.45 -14.19
CA ALA A 63 -25.08 -11.80 -15.21
C ALA A 63 -24.88 -13.33 -15.21
N ALA A 64 -25.79 -14.04 -15.88
CA ALA A 64 -25.72 -15.50 -15.97
C ALA A 64 -24.48 -15.98 -16.73
N GLY A 65 -23.97 -17.16 -16.40
CA GLY A 65 -22.82 -17.76 -17.09
C GLY A 65 -21.84 -18.43 -16.14
N ASN A 66 -21.06 -19.37 -16.67
CA ASN A 66 -20.07 -20.13 -15.90
C ASN A 66 -18.65 -19.63 -16.13
N ILE A 67 -18.48 -18.60 -16.94
CA ILE A 67 -17.20 -17.96 -17.21
C ILE A 67 -17.43 -16.44 -17.20
N GLY A 68 -16.51 -15.70 -16.59
CA GLY A 68 -16.66 -14.26 -16.56
C GLY A 68 -15.45 -13.56 -15.95
N ILE A 69 -15.47 -12.23 -16.12
CA ILE A 69 -14.45 -11.32 -15.62
C ILE A 69 -15.15 -10.17 -14.86
N ALA A 70 -14.48 -9.63 -13.86
CA ALA A 70 -15.03 -8.53 -13.08
C ALA A 70 -13.93 -7.59 -12.60
N HIS A 71 -14.33 -6.36 -12.24
CA HIS A 71 -13.39 -5.28 -11.98
C HIS A 71 -13.95 -4.28 -10.97
N THR A 72 -13.09 -3.78 -10.10
CA THR A 72 -13.32 -2.55 -9.32
C THR A 72 -12.31 -1.51 -9.79
N ARG A 73 -12.78 -0.29 -10.06
CA ARG A 73 -11.99 0.74 -10.72
C ARG A 73 -11.59 1.87 -9.77
N TRP A 74 -10.34 2.29 -9.89
CA TRP A 74 -9.83 3.59 -9.44
C TRP A 74 -9.51 4.37 -10.73
N ALA A 75 -10.21 5.47 -10.96
CA ALA A 75 -10.19 6.15 -12.26
C ALA A 75 -8.86 6.86 -12.52
N THR A 76 -8.20 6.52 -13.63
CA THR A 76 -7.01 7.20 -14.14
C THR A 76 -7.35 8.02 -15.38
N HIS A 77 -8.12 7.45 -16.30
CA HIS A 77 -8.56 8.09 -17.57
C HIS A 77 -10.08 8.03 -17.68
N GLY A 78 -10.73 9.17 -17.84
CA GLY A 78 -12.18 9.29 -17.89
C GLY A 78 -12.83 9.34 -16.50
N ALA A 79 -13.86 10.15 -16.38
CA ALA A 79 -14.60 10.35 -15.11
C ALA A 79 -15.18 9.02 -14.58
N PRO A 80 -15.46 8.91 -13.26
CA PRO A 80 -16.05 7.69 -12.71
C PRO A 80 -17.55 7.60 -13.02
N THR A 81 -17.85 7.25 -14.27
CA THR A 81 -19.22 7.07 -14.78
C THR A 81 -19.44 5.61 -15.15
N THR A 82 -20.70 5.21 -15.31
CA THR A 82 -21.04 3.84 -15.74
C THR A 82 -20.45 3.52 -17.12
N SER A 83 -20.38 4.50 -18.06
CA SER A 83 -19.80 4.28 -19.41
C SER A 83 -18.30 4.00 -19.33
N ASN A 84 -17.61 4.62 -18.36
CA ASN A 84 -16.18 4.45 -18.16
C ASN A 84 -15.84 3.27 -17.23
N ALA A 85 -16.86 2.60 -16.63
CA ALA A 85 -16.64 1.42 -15.79
C ALA A 85 -16.25 0.21 -16.64
N HIS A 86 -15.29 -0.60 -16.13
CA HIS A 86 -14.95 -1.88 -16.74
C HIS A 86 -16.02 -2.94 -16.37
N PRO A 87 -16.17 -4.01 -17.16
CA PRO A 87 -15.46 -4.39 -18.39
C PRO A 87 -15.87 -3.53 -19.60
N HIS A 88 -14.89 -3.26 -20.49
CA HIS A 88 -15.14 -2.71 -21.82
C HIS A 88 -15.34 -3.86 -22.82
N ALA A 89 -16.22 -3.63 -23.77
CA ALA A 89 -16.52 -4.66 -24.78
C ALA A 89 -16.63 -4.07 -26.17
N UNK A 90 -16.18 -4.79 -27.13
CA UNK A 90 -16.26 -4.44 -28.45
C UNK A 90 -16.43 -5.69 -29.21
N GLY A 91 -17.44 -5.80 -29.96
CA GLY A 91 -17.62 -6.96 -30.83
C GLY A 91 -17.63 -8.30 -30.13
N GLU A 92 -16.63 -9.08 -30.39
CA GLU A 92 -16.49 -10.44 -29.87
C GLU A 92 -15.78 -10.52 -28.52
N VAL A 93 -15.32 -9.38 -27.97
CA VAL A 93 -14.36 -9.33 -26.87
C VAL A 93 -14.89 -8.47 -25.73
N ALA A 94 -14.72 -8.91 -24.50
CA ALA A 94 -14.85 -8.09 -23.30
C ALA A 94 -13.56 -8.19 -22.49
N LEU A 95 -13.12 -7.09 -21.89
CA LEU A 95 -11.92 -7.14 -21.08
C LEU A 95 -11.94 -6.14 -19.90
N VAL A 96 -11.12 -6.47 -18.91
CA VAL A 96 -10.82 -5.60 -17.76
C VAL A 96 -9.31 -5.33 -17.74
N HIS A 97 -8.93 -4.19 -17.18
CA HIS A 97 -7.56 -3.71 -17.23
C HIS A 97 -7.20 -2.96 -15.92
N ASN A 98 -6.06 -3.31 -15.38
CA ASN A 98 -5.37 -2.54 -14.33
C ASN A 98 -4.10 -1.96 -14.94
N GLY A 99 -3.91 -0.67 -14.85
CA GLY A 99 -2.71 -0.02 -15.38
C GLY A 99 -3.03 1.21 -16.23
N ILE A 100 -2.10 1.57 -17.10
CA ILE A 100 -2.26 2.68 -18.05
C ILE A 100 -1.65 2.26 -19.39
N ILE A 101 -2.43 2.40 -20.48
CA ILE A 101 -1.93 2.23 -21.84
C ILE A 101 -1.48 3.62 -22.34
N GLU A 102 -0.20 3.91 -22.19
CA GLU A 102 0.37 5.25 -22.45
C GLU A 102 0.16 5.74 -23.88
N ASN A 103 0.19 4.83 -24.86
CA ASN A 103 -0.01 5.20 -26.27
C ASN A 103 -1.47 5.08 -26.71
N PHE A 104 -2.44 5.08 -25.77
CA PHE A 104 -3.86 4.87 -26.09
C PHE A 104 -4.39 5.91 -27.09
N LYS A 105 -3.93 7.15 -26.98
CA LYS A 105 -4.40 8.23 -27.87
C LYS A 105 -4.03 7.91 -29.33
N GLN A 106 -2.78 7.52 -29.58
CA GLN A 106 -2.33 7.11 -30.92
C GLN A 106 -3.18 5.94 -31.43
N LEU A 107 -3.37 4.91 -30.58
CA LEU A 107 -4.14 3.71 -30.96
C LEU A 107 -5.61 4.06 -31.22
N ARG A 108 -6.19 4.96 -30.42
CA ARG A 108 -7.57 5.46 -30.60
C ARG A 108 -7.72 6.17 -31.95
N ASP A 109 -6.76 7.06 -32.29
CA ASP A 109 -6.77 7.79 -33.57
C ASP A 109 -6.69 6.80 -34.75
N GLU A 110 -5.82 5.80 -34.67
CA GLU A 110 -5.69 4.75 -35.70
C GLU A 110 -7.01 3.98 -35.89
N LEU A 111 -7.64 3.59 -34.79
CA LEU A 111 -8.91 2.83 -34.80
C LEU A 111 -10.06 3.71 -35.35
N THR A 112 -10.12 4.98 -34.95
CA THR A 112 -11.11 5.92 -35.42
C THR A 112 -10.97 6.14 -36.95
N ALA A 113 -9.75 6.24 -37.44
CA ALA A 113 -9.48 6.36 -38.90
C ALA A 113 -9.95 5.12 -39.67
N ARG A 114 -10.03 3.95 -38.98
CA ARG A 114 -10.58 2.71 -39.55
C ARG A 114 -12.10 2.56 -39.31
N GLY A 115 -12.77 3.61 -38.80
CA GLY A 115 -14.21 3.61 -38.61
C GLY A 115 -14.73 3.07 -37.27
N ARG A 116 -13.84 2.86 -36.31
CA ARG A 116 -14.26 2.41 -34.95
C ARG A 116 -14.81 3.59 -34.15
N THR A 117 -15.87 3.36 -33.40
CA THR A 117 -16.47 4.34 -32.48
C THR A 117 -16.31 3.87 -31.04
N PHE A 118 -16.11 4.82 -30.13
CA PHE A 118 -15.80 4.53 -28.72
C PHE A 118 -16.96 4.97 -27.83
N GLU A 119 -17.29 4.13 -26.82
CA GLU A 119 -18.32 4.41 -25.81
C GLU A 119 -17.75 5.19 -24.63
N SER A 120 -16.45 5.05 -24.36
CA SER A 120 -15.81 5.55 -23.14
C SER A 120 -14.65 6.50 -23.44
N GLU A 121 -14.21 7.15 -22.38
CA GLU A 121 -13.01 8.02 -22.40
C GLU A 121 -11.76 7.29 -21.93
N THR A 122 -11.87 5.97 -21.62
CA THR A 122 -10.77 5.22 -21.01
C THR A 122 -9.70 4.83 -22.04
N ASP A 123 -8.50 4.65 -21.54
CA ASP A 123 -7.38 4.06 -22.29
C ASP A 123 -7.62 2.57 -22.57
N THR A 124 -8.44 1.92 -21.77
CA THR A 124 -8.70 0.47 -21.84
C THR A 124 -9.48 0.06 -23.09
N GLU A 125 -10.43 0.86 -23.52
CA GLU A 125 -11.33 0.49 -24.62
C GLU A 125 -10.59 0.26 -25.93
N VAL A 126 -9.42 0.92 -26.14
CA VAL A 126 -8.62 0.68 -27.36
C VAL A 126 -8.16 -0.77 -27.45
N VAL A 127 -7.87 -1.41 -26.32
CA VAL A 127 -7.41 -2.80 -26.30
C VAL A 127 -8.55 -3.74 -26.74
N ALA A 128 -9.79 -3.48 -26.28
CA ALA A 128 -10.96 -4.27 -26.70
C ALA A 128 -11.15 -4.19 -28.22
N HIS A 129 -11.04 -2.97 -28.77
CA HIS A 129 -11.15 -2.75 -30.23
C HIS A 129 -10.04 -3.45 -31.00
N LEU A 130 -8.78 -3.36 -30.53
CA LEU A 130 -7.63 -3.99 -31.20
C LEU A 130 -7.78 -5.51 -31.25
N VAL A 131 -8.15 -6.12 -30.12
CA VAL A 131 -8.31 -7.60 -30.06
C VAL A 131 -9.52 -8.01 -30.91
N SER A 132 -10.65 -7.28 -30.82
CA SER A 132 -11.84 -7.58 -31.61
C SER A 132 -11.55 -7.53 -33.11
N GLU A 133 -10.78 -6.53 -33.56
CA GLU A 133 -10.40 -6.37 -34.96
C GLU A 133 -9.64 -7.61 -35.48
N GLN A 134 -8.74 -8.17 -34.66
CA GLN A 134 -8.00 -9.37 -35.05
C GLN A 134 -8.91 -10.61 -35.08
N VAL A 135 -9.83 -10.75 -34.12
CA VAL A 135 -10.79 -11.85 -34.11
C VAL A 135 -11.73 -11.76 -35.32
N GLU A 136 -12.23 -10.56 -35.63
CA GLU A 136 -13.08 -10.31 -36.82
C GLU A 136 -12.33 -10.59 -38.13
N ALA A 137 -11.00 -10.42 -38.14
CA ALA A 137 -10.15 -10.76 -39.29
C ALA A 137 -9.88 -12.29 -39.42
N GLY A 138 -10.40 -13.08 -38.48
CA GLY A 138 -10.32 -14.56 -38.52
C GLY A 138 -9.20 -15.16 -37.69
N HIS A 139 -8.47 -14.37 -36.90
CA HIS A 139 -7.46 -14.93 -35.99
C HIS A 139 -8.13 -15.63 -34.81
N ALA A 140 -7.56 -16.76 -34.38
CA ALA A 140 -7.97 -17.39 -33.12
C ALA A 140 -7.69 -16.42 -31.95
N PRO A 141 -8.46 -16.44 -30.84
CA PRO A 141 -8.27 -15.50 -29.73
C PRO A 141 -6.83 -15.38 -29.21
N ALA A 142 -6.12 -16.50 -29.07
CA ALA A 142 -4.74 -16.49 -28.61
C ALA A 142 -3.83 -15.74 -29.59
N ASP A 143 -4.01 -15.96 -30.88
CA ASP A 143 -3.21 -15.29 -31.91
C ASP A 143 -3.57 -13.79 -32.02
N ALA A 144 -4.85 -13.45 -31.83
CA ALA A 144 -5.30 -12.06 -31.77
C ALA A 144 -4.57 -11.30 -30.64
N VAL A 145 -4.50 -11.92 -29.44
CA VAL A 145 -3.82 -11.33 -28.29
C VAL A 145 -2.31 -11.20 -28.55
N LYS A 146 -1.65 -12.23 -29.10
CA LYS A 146 -0.22 -12.19 -29.47
C LYS A 146 0.11 -11.01 -30.38
N VAL A 147 -0.77 -10.70 -31.33
CA VAL A 147 -0.58 -9.57 -32.28
C VAL A 147 -0.74 -8.23 -31.57
N VAL A 148 -1.66 -8.15 -30.60
CA VAL A 148 -2.01 -6.89 -29.94
C VAL A 148 -1.02 -6.51 -28.82
N LEU A 149 -0.59 -7.48 -27.98
CA LEU A 149 0.24 -7.18 -26.81
C LEU A 149 1.49 -6.34 -27.12
N PRO A 150 2.27 -6.64 -28.19
CA PRO A 150 3.46 -5.83 -28.50
C PRO A 150 3.18 -4.39 -28.94
N ARG A 151 1.90 -4.07 -29.27
CA ARG A 151 1.50 -2.72 -29.67
C ARG A 151 1.22 -1.81 -28.48
N LEU A 152 1.00 -2.40 -27.29
CA LEU A 152 0.65 -1.65 -26.08
C LEU A 152 1.93 -1.13 -25.40
N ARG A 153 1.92 0.12 -24.96
CA ARG A 153 2.99 0.71 -24.17
C ARG A 153 2.45 1.11 -22.80
N GLY A 154 3.26 0.95 -21.77
CA GLY A 154 2.87 1.26 -20.39
C GLY A 154 2.68 0.00 -19.57
N ALA A 155 2.04 0.14 -18.41
CA ALA A 155 1.83 -0.98 -17.49
C ALA A 155 0.40 -1.49 -17.61
N PHE A 156 0.22 -2.83 -17.66
CA PHE A 156 -1.12 -3.43 -17.73
C PHE A 156 -1.18 -4.81 -17.09
N ALA A 157 -2.32 -5.12 -16.50
CA ALA A 157 -2.80 -6.47 -16.25
C ALA A 157 -4.17 -6.57 -16.91
N LEU A 158 -4.35 -7.55 -17.77
CA LEU A 158 -5.57 -7.74 -18.56
C LEU A 158 -6.22 -9.10 -18.23
N ALA A 159 -7.56 -9.13 -18.20
CA ALA A 159 -8.31 -10.39 -18.28
C ALA A 159 -9.37 -10.22 -19.39
N ILE A 160 -9.37 -11.14 -20.34
CA ILE A 160 -10.10 -11.03 -21.60
C ILE A 160 -11.03 -12.24 -21.76
N ALA A 161 -12.31 -11.98 -22.02
CA ALA A 161 -13.33 -12.98 -22.33
C ALA A 161 -13.77 -12.83 -23.78
N PHE A 162 -14.16 -13.94 -24.41
CA PHE A 162 -14.51 -13.99 -25.84
C PHE A 162 -15.92 -14.56 -25.99
N ARG A 163 -16.77 -13.87 -26.74
CA ARG A 163 -18.20 -14.18 -26.89
C ARG A 163 -18.46 -15.61 -27.39
N GLN A 164 -17.72 -16.03 -28.41
CA GLN A 164 -17.91 -17.32 -29.05
C GLN A 164 -17.05 -18.45 -28.47
N PHE A 165 -16.27 -18.14 -27.43
CA PHE A 165 -15.34 -19.12 -26.83
C PHE A 165 -15.57 -19.18 -25.30
N PRO A 166 -16.66 -19.85 -24.88
CA PRO A 166 -17.05 -19.86 -23.45
C PRO A 166 -16.27 -20.89 -22.61
N ASP A 167 -15.10 -21.33 -23.06
CA ASP A 167 -14.31 -22.38 -22.39
C ASP A 167 -12.99 -21.85 -21.81
N PHE A 168 -12.62 -20.60 -22.06
CA PHE A 168 -11.37 -20.06 -21.55
C PHE A 168 -11.40 -18.53 -21.41
N LEU A 169 -10.45 -18.02 -20.62
CA LEU A 169 -10.09 -16.60 -20.54
C LEU A 169 -8.63 -16.46 -20.93
N ILE A 170 -8.24 -15.27 -21.39
CA ILE A 170 -6.83 -14.96 -21.58
C ILE A 170 -6.46 -13.85 -20.58
N GLY A 171 -5.33 -14.05 -19.86
CA GLY A 171 -4.71 -13.03 -19.01
C GLY A 171 -3.40 -12.58 -19.62
N ALA A 172 -2.98 -11.33 -19.33
CA ALA A 172 -1.66 -10.83 -19.73
C ALA A 172 -1.20 -9.79 -18.73
N ARG A 173 0.11 -9.71 -18.49
CA ARG A 173 0.64 -8.69 -17.58
C ARG A 173 1.95 -8.08 -18.08
N LEU A 174 2.11 -6.79 -17.80
CA LEU A 174 3.35 -6.03 -17.93
C LEU A 174 3.27 -4.90 -16.88
N GLY A 175 4.18 -4.85 -15.93
CA GLY A 175 4.16 -3.83 -14.87
C GLY A 175 3.16 -4.13 -13.76
N SER A 176 1.88 -4.31 -14.10
CA SER A 176 0.82 -4.57 -13.12
C SER A 176 0.71 -6.07 -12.79
N PRO A 177 0.48 -6.46 -11.52
CA PRO A 177 0.47 -7.89 -11.16
C PRO A 177 -0.78 -8.63 -11.64
N LEU A 178 -0.60 -9.93 -11.93
CA LEU A 178 -1.68 -10.86 -12.25
C LEU A 178 -1.28 -12.25 -11.76
N VAL A 179 -2.23 -12.98 -11.16
CA VAL A 179 -2.00 -14.33 -10.64
C VAL A 179 -3.02 -15.32 -11.20
N VAL A 180 -2.60 -16.57 -11.34
CA VAL A 180 -3.46 -17.71 -11.72
C VAL A 180 -3.78 -18.49 -10.45
N GLY A 181 -5.05 -18.81 -10.23
CA GLY A 181 -5.49 -19.70 -9.14
C GLY A 181 -5.97 -21.03 -9.67
N TYR A 182 -5.59 -22.12 -9.01
CA TYR A 182 -5.94 -23.49 -9.41
C TYR A 182 -6.94 -24.11 -8.43
N GLY A 183 -8.17 -24.32 -8.89
CA GLY A 183 -9.22 -24.99 -8.14
C GLY A 183 -9.43 -26.42 -8.61
N ASP A 184 -10.49 -27.07 -8.12
CA ASP A 184 -10.87 -28.42 -8.54
C ASP A 184 -11.77 -28.34 -9.77
N GLY A 185 -11.17 -28.53 -10.95
CA GLY A 185 -11.87 -28.44 -12.26
C GLY A 185 -12.36 -27.03 -12.57
N GLU A 186 -11.70 -26.03 -11.99
CA GLU A 186 -11.92 -24.60 -12.23
C GLU A 186 -10.59 -23.90 -12.15
N THR A 187 -10.45 -22.80 -12.85
CA THR A 187 -9.22 -22.00 -12.81
C THR A 187 -9.58 -20.51 -12.80
N TYR A 188 -8.75 -19.72 -12.17
CA TYR A 188 -9.04 -18.34 -11.84
C TYR A 188 -7.93 -17.39 -12.26
N LEU A 189 -8.28 -16.14 -12.52
CA LEU A 189 -7.34 -15.00 -12.64
C LEU A 189 -7.66 -14.01 -11.55
N GLY A 190 -6.62 -13.38 -11.00
CA GLY A 190 -6.79 -12.30 -10.02
C GLY A 190 -5.65 -11.32 -10.10
N SER A 191 -5.91 -10.06 -9.83
CA SER A 191 -4.82 -9.06 -9.70
C SER A 191 -4.03 -9.24 -8.40
N ASP A 192 -4.53 -10.09 -7.48
CA ASP A 192 -3.90 -10.36 -6.19
C ASP A 192 -4.42 -11.70 -5.66
N ALA A 193 -3.61 -12.38 -4.84
CA ALA A 193 -4.01 -13.61 -4.15
C ALA A 193 -5.25 -13.39 -3.26
N LEU A 194 -5.43 -12.18 -2.71
CA LEU A 194 -6.60 -11.80 -1.90
C LEU A 194 -7.92 -11.99 -2.65
N ALA A 195 -7.96 -11.65 -3.94
CA ALA A 195 -9.17 -11.82 -4.77
C ALA A 195 -9.56 -13.30 -4.87
N LEU A 196 -8.57 -14.18 -4.85
CA LEU A 196 -8.75 -15.62 -5.05
C LEU A 196 -8.87 -16.41 -3.74
N ALA A 197 -8.59 -15.78 -2.58
CA ALA A 197 -8.55 -16.47 -1.28
C ALA A 197 -9.82 -17.27 -0.94
N PRO A 198 -11.05 -16.84 -1.31
CA PRO A 198 -12.24 -17.67 -1.08
C PRO A 198 -12.36 -18.88 -2.01
N LEU A 199 -11.62 -18.88 -3.11
CA LEU A 199 -11.74 -19.87 -4.20
C LEU A 199 -10.64 -20.91 -4.13
N THR A 200 -9.41 -20.49 -3.84
CA THR A 200 -8.24 -21.38 -3.80
C THR A 200 -7.07 -20.73 -3.07
N GLN A 201 -6.23 -21.59 -2.48
CA GLN A 201 -4.91 -21.17 -1.96
C GLN A 201 -3.77 -21.54 -2.92
N ARG A 202 -4.05 -22.35 -3.97
CA ARG A 202 -3.01 -22.78 -4.92
C ARG A 202 -2.91 -21.73 -6.02
N ILE A 203 -1.81 -20.97 -6.01
CA ILE A 203 -1.64 -19.83 -6.93
C ILE A 203 -0.27 -19.87 -7.62
N ALA A 204 -0.21 -19.32 -8.82
CA ALA A 204 1.04 -19.04 -9.53
C ALA A 204 1.07 -17.57 -9.92
N TYR A 205 2.16 -16.89 -9.58
CA TYR A 205 2.37 -15.49 -9.97
C TYR A 205 2.93 -15.44 -11.38
N LEU A 206 2.32 -14.64 -12.25
CA LEU A 206 2.85 -14.39 -13.58
C LEU A 206 4.08 -13.48 -13.49
N GLU A 207 5.06 -13.70 -14.33
CA GLU A 207 6.24 -12.87 -14.43
C GLU A 207 6.05 -11.75 -15.45
N GLU A 208 7.02 -10.86 -15.53
CA GLU A 208 6.98 -9.67 -16.39
C GLU A 208 6.90 -10.07 -17.87
N GLY A 209 5.83 -9.63 -18.53
CA GLY A 209 5.60 -9.95 -19.95
C GLY A 209 4.86 -11.27 -20.19
N ASP A 210 4.51 -12.01 -19.13
CA ASP A 210 3.74 -13.26 -19.29
C ASP A 210 2.31 -12.99 -19.77
N TRP A 211 1.80 -13.95 -20.55
CA TRP A 211 0.38 -14.06 -20.84
C TRP A 211 -0.07 -15.52 -20.68
N VAL A 212 -1.36 -15.75 -20.47
CA VAL A 212 -1.86 -17.06 -20.04
C VAL A 212 -3.22 -17.35 -20.65
N ILE A 213 -3.42 -18.61 -21.08
CA ILE A 213 -4.74 -19.15 -21.42
C ILE A 213 -5.23 -19.96 -20.21
N VAL A 214 -6.38 -19.59 -19.68
CA VAL A 214 -6.97 -20.21 -18.48
C VAL A 214 -8.22 -20.96 -18.91
N THR A 215 -8.25 -22.28 -18.65
CA THR A 215 -9.38 -23.17 -18.93
C THR A 215 -9.82 -23.87 -17.65
N ARG A 216 -10.93 -24.63 -17.68
CA ARG A 216 -11.34 -25.43 -16.52
C ARG A 216 -10.28 -26.45 -16.10
N GLY A 217 -9.47 -26.90 -17.05
CA GLY A 217 -8.43 -27.93 -16.81
C GLY A 217 -7.13 -27.38 -16.26
N GLY A 218 -6.98 -26.05 -16.21
CA GLY A 218 -5.76 -25.41 -15.75
C GLY A 218 -5.35 -24.22 -16.59
N ALA A 219 -4.07 -23.86 -16.54
CA ALA A 219 -3.53 -22.70 -17.22
C ALA A 219 -2.33 -23.08 -18.09
N GLN A 220 -2.22 -22.47 -19.24
CA GLN A 220 -1.04 -22.56 -20.10
C GLN A 220 -0.42 -21.17 -20.18
N ILE A 221 0.79 -21.04 -19.64
CA ILE A 221 1.48 -19.74 -19.50
C ILE A 221 2.54 -19.63 -20.59
N PHE A 222 2.68 -18.44 -21.14
CA PHE A 222 3.67 -18.08 -22.16
C PHE A 222 4.42 -16.85 -21.72
N ASP A 223 5.72 -16.79 -22.01
CA ASP A 223 6.53 -15.61 -21.75
C ASP A 223 6.36 -14.55 -22.86
N LYS A 224 7.10 -13.44 -22.73
CA LYS A 224 7.09 -12.33 -23.70
C LYS A 224 7.49 -12.73 -25.12
N ASP A 225 8.22 -13.85 -25.27
CA ASP A 225 8.66 -14.38 -26.56
C ASP A 225 7.71 -15.46 -27.08
N ASN A 226 6.56 -15.63 -26.43
CA ASN A 226 5.51 -16.62 -26.75
C ASN A 226 5.97 -18.06 -26.57
N THR A 227 7.01 -18.30 -25.74
CA THR A 227 7.44 -19.65 -25.37
C THR A 227 6.60 -20.13 -24.19
N SER A 228 6.12 -21.39 -24.27
CA SER A 228 5.37 -21.97 -23.15
C SER A 228 6.31 -22.18 -21.96
N VAL A 229 5.91 -21.66 -20.79
CA VAL A 229 6.72 -21.69 -19.57
C VAL A 229 5.88 -22.21 -18.40
N GLU A 230 6.56 -22.74 -17.39
CA GLU A 230 5.93 -23.12 -16.13
C GLU A 230 6.27 -22.06 -15.08
N ARG A 231 5.31 -21.75 -14.21
CA ARG A 231 5.50 -20.88 -13.05
C ARG A 231 5.21 -21.68 -11.79
N GLU A 232 6.01 -21.44 -10.77
CA GLU A 232 5.88 -22.18 -9.50
C GLU A 232 4.49 -21.97 -8.89
N VAL A 233 3.83 -23.08 -8.56
CA VAL A 233 2.55 -23.04 -7.84
C VAL A 233 2.85 -23.06 -6.34
N THR A 234 2.49 -21.98 -5.67
CA THR A 234 2.69 -21.81 -4.23
C THR A 234 1.35 -21.89 -3.49
N ILE A 235 1.42 -22.16 -2.18
CA ILE A 235 0.24 -22.12 -1.31
C ILE A 235 0.19 -20.70 -0.70
N SER A 236 -0.83 -19.95 -1.04
CA SER A 236 -1.05 -18.62 -0.49
C SER A 236 -1.25 -18.70 1.02
N GLY A 237 -0.51 -17.90 1.77
CA GLY A 237 -0.68 -17.81 3.23
C GLY A 237 -1.88 -16.97 3.64
N VAL A 238 -2.59 -16.37 2.69
CA VAL A 238 -3.74 -15.51 2.99
C VAL A 238 -4.98 -16.37 3.21
N CYS A 239 -5.63 -16.20 4.37
CA CYS A 239 -6.90 -16.87 4.60
C CYS A 239 -8.03 -15.84 4.74
N ALA A 240 -9.25 -16.27 4.43
CA ALA A 240 -10.43 -15.39 4.43
C ALA A 240 -10.68 -14.75 5.80
N ALA A 241 -10.42 -15.47 6.89
CA ALA A 241 -10.66 -14.98 8.25
C ALA A 241 -9.79 -13.77 8.61
N GLN A 242 -8.58 -13.68 8.05
CA GLN A 242 -7.69 -12.54 8.31
C GLN A 242 -8.20 -11.23 7.71
N ILE A 243 -9.05 -11.34 6.68
CA ILE A 243 -9.57 -10.19 5.94
C ILE A 243 -10.85 -9.64 6.58
N GLU A 244 -11.50 -10.40 7.48
CA GLU A 244 -12.76 -9.98 8.10
C GLU A 244 -12.54 -8.86 9.11
N LYS A 245 -13.50 -7.94 9.18
CA LYS A 245 -13.45 -6.79 10.08
C LYS A 245 -13.67 -7.17 11.55
N GLY A 246 -14.31 -8.30 11.80
CA GLY A 246 -14.61 -8.74 13.16
C GLY A 246 -15.58 -7.79 13.86
N ASN A 247 -15.34 -7.54 15.14
CA ASN A 247 -16.18 -6.68 15.97
C ASN A 247 -15.86 -5.19 15.86
N TYR A 248 -14.92 -4.81 15.02
CA TYR A 248 -14.52 -3.41 14.86
C TYR A 248 -15.45 -2.67 13.89
N ARG A 249 -15.63 -1.39 14.13
CA ARG A 249 -16.47 -0.53 13.28
C ARG A 249 -15.85 -0.36 11.89
N HIS A 250 -14.51 -0.24 11.83
CA HIS A 250 -13.75 0.02 10.60
C HIS A 250 -12.52 -0.90 10.54
N TYR A 251 -12.02 -1.17 9.33
CA TYR A 251 -10.75 -1.89 9.14
C TYR A 251 -9.59 -1.13 9.78
N MET A 252 -9.52 0.18 9.57
CA MET A 252 -8.46 0.99 10.18
C MET A 252 -8.44 0.84 11.71
N GLN A 253 -9.61 0.85 12.35
CA GLN A 253 -9.69 0.62 13.81
C GLN A 253 -9.09 -0.73 14.18
N LYS A 254 -9.53 -1.80 13.51
CA LYS A 254 -8.99 -3.16 13.71
C LYS A 254 -7.47 -3.15 13.58
N GLU A 255 -6.96 -2.55 12.52
CA GLU A 255 -5.54 -2.54 12.18
C GLU A 255 -4.71 -1.74 13.19
N ILE A 256 -5.26 -0.65 13.75
CA ILE A 256 -4.61 0.09 14.85
C ILE A 256 -4.51 -0.82 16.09
N PHE A 257 -5.59 -1.55 16.42
CA PHE A 257 -5.63 -2.41 17.60
C PHE A 257 -4.83 -3.71 17.41
N GLU A 258 -4.52 -4.11 16.18
CA GLU A 258 -3.66 -5.27 15.91
C GLU A 258 -2.17 -4.99 16.11
N GLN A 259 -1.77 -3.73 16.21
CA GLN A 259 -0.34 -3.34 16.23
C GLN A 259 0.49 -4.11 17.29
N PRO A 260 0.06 -4.29 18.55
CA PRO A 260 0.88 -5.03 19.50
C PRO A 260 1.19 -6.46 19.03
N ILE A 261 0.19 -7.13 18.48
CA ILE A 261 0.33 -8.53 18.03
C ILE A 261 1.25 -8.61 16.80
N VAL A 262 1.00 -7.76 15.77
CA VAL A 262 1.75 -7.86 14.52
C VAL A 262 3.19 -7.33 14.65
N VAL A 263 3.43 -6.38 15.57
CA VAL A 263 4.79 -5.94 15.88
C VAL A 263 5.56 -7.07 16.57
N ALA A 264 4.92 -7.77 17.53
CA ALA A 264 5.53 -8.95 18.17
C ALA A 264 5.85 -10.03 17.13
N GLN A 265 4.91 -10.33 16.24
CA GLN A 265 5.11 -11.31 15.15
C GLN A 265 6.26 -10.90 14.23
N THR A 266 6.30 -9.62 13.85
CA THR A 266 7.40 -9.09 13.02
C THR A 266 8.73 -9.25 13.72
N LEU A 267 8.83 -8.79 14.97
CA LEU A 267 10.07 -8.85 15.73
C LEU A 267 10.57 -10.28 15.95
N SER A 268 9.65 -11.27 16.04
CA SER A 268 10.05 -12.67 16.23
C SER A 268 10.94 -13.21 15.10
N SER A 269 10.88 -12.58 13.93
CA SER A 269 11.74 -12.94 12.79
C SER A 269 13.12 -12.25 12.84
N TYR A 270 13.27 -11.23 13.68
CA TYR A 270 14.45 -10.36 13.70
C TYR A 270 15.23 -10.36 15.01
N ILE A 271 14.69 -10.95 16.06
CA ILE A 271 15.38 -11.04 17.37
C ILE A 271 15.33 -12.46 17.89
N ARG A 272 16.34 -12.79 18.71
CA ARG A 272 16.41 -14.05 19.44
C ARG A 272 16.28 -13.69 20.94
N PRO A 273 15.07 -13.78 21.51
CA PRO A 273 14.84 -13.25 22.86
C PRO A 273 15.69 -13.93 23.96
N LEU A 274 15.95 -15.24 23.84
CA LEU A 274 16.73 -15.96 24.83
C LEU A 274 18.21 -15.56 24.83
N GLU A 275 18.75 -15.37 23.63
CA GLU A 275 20.14 -14.95 23.43
C GLU A 275 20.29 -13.42 23.54
N GLN A 276 19.18 -12.70 23.46
CA GLN A 276 19.10 -11.23 23.40
C GLN A 276 19.98 -10.69 22.28
N THR A 277 19.84 -11.26 21.07
CA THR A 277 20.57 -10.84 19.88
C THR A 277 19.63 -10.52 18.72
N VAL A 278 20.11 -9.71 17.79
CA VAL A 278 19.42 -9.43 16.53
C VAL A 278 19.86 -10.45 15.48
N ALA A 279 18.92 -10.95 14.68
CA ALA A 279 19.19 -11.88 13.60
C ALA A 279 18.46 -11.43 12.34
N LEU A 280 19.20 -11.24 11.26
CA LEU A 280 18.62 -10.91 9.96
C LEU A 280 18.55 -12.17 9.08
N PRO A 281 17.72 -12.15 8.03
CA PRO A 281 17.76 -13.20 7.01
C PRO A 281 19.16 -13.33 6.41
N GLN A 282 19.46 -14.52 5.91
CA GLN A 282 20.74 -14.77 5.24
C GLN A 282 20.89 -13.84 4.03
N MET A 283 22.11 -13.35 3.82
CA MET A 283 22.45 -12.47 2.69
C MET A 283 23.80 -12.86 2.11
N ASP A 284 23.96 -12.61 0.81
CA ASP A 284 25.16 -13.00 0.08
C ASP A 284 26.13 -11.82 -0.16
N PHE A 285 26.01 -10.76 0.65
CA PHE A 285 26.89 -9.58 0.56
C PHE A 285 27.36 -9.15 1.94
N ASP A 286 28.44 -8.36 1.97
CA ASP A 286 29.05 -7.87 3.22
C ASP A 286 28.35 -6.61 3.72
N LEU A 287 27.43 -6.78 4.67
CA LEU A 287 26.73 -5.65 5.28
C LEU A 287 27.68 -4.72 6.06
N ALA A 288 28.77 -5.27 6.65
CA ALA A 288 29.77 -4.46 7.37
C ALA A 288 30.48 -3.48 6.43
N GLY A 289 30.62 -3.84 5.15
CA GLY A 289 31.26 -3.00 4.14
C GLY A 289 30.42 -1.81 3.64
N VAL A 290 29.14 -1.75 3.98
CA VAL A 290 28.22 -0.67 3.54
C VAL A 290 28.72 0.68 4.05
N LYS A 291 28.98 1.63 3.13
CA LYS A 291 29.48 2.97 3.48
C LYS A 291 28.41 4.04 3.53
N ARG A 292 27.32 3.84 2.80
CA ARG A 292 26.21 4.79 2.67
C ARG A 292 24.91 4.02 2.45
N ILE A 293 23.84 4.53 3.00
CA ILE A 293 22.49 3.99 2.75
C ILE A 293 21.67 5.05 2.01
N THR A 294 21.02 4.65 0.92
CA THR A 294 20.04 5.49 0.22
C THR A 294 18.67 4.88 0.45
N ILE A 295 17.82 5.57 1.20
CA ILE A 295 16.44 5.13 1.48
C ILE A 295 15.49 5.79 0.47
N VAL A 296 14.65 4.99 -0.18
CA VAL A 296 13.68 5.53 -1.16
C VAL A 296 12.31 4.92 -0.89
N ALA A 297 11.29 5.77 -0.75
CA ALA A 297 9.92 5.34 -0.44
C ALA A 297 8.91 6.43 -0.76
N CYS A 298 7.62 6.13 -0.56
CA CYS A 298 6.51 7.08 -0.70
C CYS A 298 5.67 7.12 0.58
N GLY A 299 5.06 8.27 0.87
CA GLY A 299 4.04 8.42 1.92
C GLY A 299 4.48 7.94 3.29
N THR A 300 3.64 7.16 3.95
CA THR A 300 3.89 6.59 5.29
C THR A 300 5.21 5.83 5.36
N SER A 301 5.55 5.05 4.31
CA SER A 301 6.84 4.33 4.25
C SER A 301 8.03 5.27 4.17
N TYR A 302 7.88 6.42 3.51
CA TYR A 302 8.93 7.46 3.49
C TYR A 302 9.16 7.99 4.91
N TYR A 303 8.09 8.23 5.69
CA TYR A 303 8.25 8.70 7.08
C TYR A 303 8.88 7.62 7.98
N ALA A 304 8.60 6.34 7.74
CA ALA A 304 9.32 5.25 8.44
C ALA A 304 10.84 5.32 8.12
N GLY A 305 11.18 5.57 6.86
CA GLY A 305 12.57 5.77 6.44
C GLY A 305 13.23 6.98 7.10
N MET A 306 12.47 8.09 7.27
CA MET A 306 12.96 9.27 7.98
C MET A 306 13.30 8.99 9.45
N VAL A 307 12.48 8.17 10.12
CA VAL A 307 12.80 7.71 11.49
C VAL A 307 14.07 6.87 11.47
N ALA A 308 14.14 5.90 10.56
CA ALA A 308 15.28 4.97 10.45
C ALA A 308 16.60 5.70 10.21
N LYS A 309 16.58 6.82 9.47
CA LYS A 309 17.79 7.65 9.26
C LYS A 309 18.44 8.00 10.60
N TYR A 310 17.63 8.44 11.60
CA TYR A 310 18.18 8.76 12.92
C TYR A 310 18.83 7.53 13.55
N TRP A 311 18.22 6.35 13.44
CA TRP A 311 18.77 5.12 14.03
C TRP A 311 20.08 4.70 13.34
N PHE A 312 20.12 4.69 12.01
CA PHE A 312 21.33 4.32 11.25
C PHE A 312 22.50 5.27 11.56
N GLU A 313 22.22 6.57 11.58
CA GLU A 313 23.27 7.56 11.85
C GLU A 313 23.72 7.53 13.31
N THR A 314 22.79 7.31 14.27
CA THR A 314 23.12 7.26 15.70
C THR A 314 23.86 5.98 16.07
N PHE A 315 23.34 4.81 15.67
CA PHE A 315 23.89 3.53 16.12
C PHE A 315 24.99 3.00 15.21
N ALA A 316 24.74 2.99 13.90
CA ALA A 316 25.68 2.37 12.94
C ALA A 316 26.73 3.35 12.42
N ARG A 317 26.54 4.66 12.61
CA ARG A 317 27.43 5.73 12.15
C ARG A 317 27.62 5.69 10.63
N VAL A 318 26.54 5.37 9.89
CA VAL A 318 26.52 5.31 8.44
C VAL A 318 25.69 6.49 7.91
N PRO A 319 26.22 7.30 6.98
CA PRO A 319 25.45 8.41 6.41
C PRO A 319 24.26 7.87 5.61
N VAL A 320 23.13 8.56 5.75
CA VAL A 320 21.85 8.14 5.13
C VAL A 320 21.29 9.30 4.29
N ASP A 321 21.10 9.04 3.02
CA ASP A 321 20.28 9.89 2.16
C ASP A 321 18.87 9.30 2.10
N ILE A 322 17.86 10.16 2.11
CA ILE A 322 16.49 9.69 1.97
C ILE A 322 15.75 10.56 0.95
N ASP A 323 14.96 9.92 0.09
CA ASP A 323 14.28 10.63 -0.99
C ASP A 323 12.89 10.05 -1.25
N VAL A 324 12.02 10.89 -1.80
CA VAL A 324 10.69 10.49 -2.26
C VAL A 324 10.85 9.80 -3.62
N ALA A 325 10.27 8.62 -3.77
CA ALA A 325 10.50 7.79 -4.96
C ALA A 325 10.09 8.48 -6.27
N SER A 326 9.00 9.26 -6.27
CA SER A 326 8.53 9.98 -7.47
C SER A 326 9.53 11.04 -7.96
N GLU A 327 10.35 11.59 -7.05
CA GLU A 327 11.39 12.56 -7.43
C GLU A 327 12.71 11.85 -7.76
N PHE A 328 13.05 10.84 -6.96
CA PHE A 328 14.30 10.09 -7.10
C PHE A 328 14.46 9.49 -8.50
N ARG A 329 13.39 8.89 -9.03
CA ARG A 329 13.46 8.18 -10.32
C ARG A 329 13.76 9.09 -11.51
N TYR A 330 13.53 10.41 -11.39
CA TYR A 330 13.67 11.36 -12.50
C TYR A 330 14.86 12.32 -12.37
N ARG A 331 15.39 12.49 -11.16
CA ARG A 331 16.64 13.23 -11.03
C ARG A 331 17.79 12.23 -11.22
N ALA A 332 18.97 12.66 -11.58
CA ALA A 332 20.13 11.80 -11.74
C ALA A 332 20.85 11.67 -10.38
N PRO A 333 20.40 10.80 -9.46
CA PRO A 333 21.01 10.72 -8.13
C PRO A 333 22.44 10.21 -8.22
N VAL A 334 23.31 10.78 -7.39
CA VAL A 334 24.69 10.30 -7.29
C VAL A 334 24.70 9.10 -6.35
N LEU A 335 24.98 7.93 -6.89
CA LEU A 335 25.01 6.67 -6.14
C LEU A 335 26.48 6.26 -5.91
N GLU A 336 26.85 6.06 -4.64
CA GLU A 336 28.19 5.67 -4.25
C GLU A 336 28.40 4.18 -4.50
N GLU A 337 29.50 3.81 -5.13
CA GLU A 337 29.85 2.41 -5.39
C GLU A 337 29.90 1.61 -4.08
N GLY A 338 29.22 0.47 -4.05
CA GLY A 338 29.10 -0.35 -2.83
C GLY A 338 28.09 0.19 -1.83
N GLY A 339 27.21 1.10 -2.26
CA GLY A 339 26.12 1.61 -1.42
C GLY A 339 24.99 0.61 -1.28
N LEU A 340 24.20 0.75 -0.20
CA LEU A 340 22.99 -0.01 0.04
C LEU A 340 21.78 0.87 -0.28
N ALA A 341 20.97 0.46 -1.24
CA ALA A 341 19.69 1.11 -1.54
C ALA A 341 18.57 0.35 -0.81
N LEU A 342 17.92 1.05 0.10
CA LEU A 342 16.88 0.47 0.98
C LEU A 342 15.50 1.01 0.57
N PHE A 343 14.64 0.11 0.15
CA PHE A 343 13.29 0.43 -0.31
C PHE A 343 12.27 -0.05 0.72
N ILE A 344 11.28 0.79 1.01
CA ILE A 344 10.26 0.50 2.03
C ILE A 344 8.90 0.61 1.36
N SER A 345 8.08 -0.44 1.46
CA SER A 345 6.74 -0.45 0.85
C SER A 345 5.83 -1.42 1.58
N GLN A 346 4.56 -1.08 1.75
CA GLN A 346 3.60 -2.03 2.29
C GLN A 346 3.25 -3.09 1.23
N SER A 347 2.92 -2.67 0.00
CA SER A 347 2.48 -3.58 -1.06
C SER A 347 3.61 -4.21 -1.85
N GLY A 348 4.77 -3.53 -1.95
CA GLY A 348 5.86 -3.91 -2.83
C GLY A 348 5.57 -3.75 -4.31
N GLU A 349 4.51 -2.99 -4.64
CA GLU A 349 4.04 -2.76 -6.02
C GLU A 349 3.90 -1.27 -6.35
N THR A 350 4.36 -0.37 -5.48
CA THR A 350 4.29 1.08 -5.73
C THR A 350 5.15 1.43 -6.95
N ALA A 351 4.53 1.98 -8.00
CA ALA A 351 5.19 2.17 -9.30
C ALA A 351 6.48 2.96 -9.20
N ASP A 352 6.42 4.14 -8.54
CA ASP A 352 7.62 4.99 -8.39
C ASP A 352 8.73 4.30 -7.61
N THR A 353 8.38 3.59 -6.53
CA THR A 353 9.36 2.91 -5.68
C THR A 353 10.02 1.75 -6.44
N LEU A 354 9.23 0.99 -7.20
CA LEU A 354 9.76 -0.11 -8.02
C LEU A 354 10.68 0.41 -9.14
N ALA A 355 10.31 1.52 -9.78
CA ALA A 355 11.15 2.13 -10.81
C ALA A 355 12.48 2.64 -10.21
N ALA A 356 12.42 3.27 -9.03
CA ALA A 356 13.62 3.72 -8.32
C ALA A 356 14.52 2.54 -7.93
N LEU A 357 13.91 1.41 -7.50
CA LEU A 357 14.63 0.18 -7.17
C LEU A 357 15.43 -0.32 -8.38
N ARG A 358 14.74 -0.43 -9.52
CA ARG A 358 15.37 -0.90 -10.76
C ARG A 358 16.50 0.03 -11.21
N HIS A 359 16.28 1.35 -11.09
CA HIS A 359 17.34 2.34 -11.36
C HIS A 359 18.58 2.10 -10.48
N CYS A 360 18.40 1.89 -9.17
CA CYS A 360 19.51 1.61 -8.26
C CYS A 360 20.22 0.30 -8.62
N LYS A 361 19.46 -0.73 -8.94
CA LYS A 361 19.99 -2.05 -9.33
C LYS A 361 20.86 -1.95 -10.59
N GLU A 362 20.37 -1.24 -11.61
CA GLU A 362 21.10 -0.99 -12.87
C GLU A 362 22.38 -0.20 -12.64
N ASN A 363 22.44 0.58 -11.55
CA ASN A 363 23.62 1.37 -11.19
C ASN A 363 24.48 0.70 -10.10
N GLY A 364 24.36 -0.63 -9.94
CA GLY A 364 25.27 -1.43 -9.14
C GLY A 364 25.09 -1.30 -7.63
N GLN A 365 23.92 -0.83 -7.17
CA GLN A 365 23.62 -0.80 -5.73
C GLN A 365 23.16 -2.17 -5.24
N THR A 366 23.48 -2.50 -4.00
CA THR A 366 22.87 -3.64 -3.30
C THR A 366 21.46 -3.23 -2.88
N ILE A 367 20.47 -4.09 -3.15
CA ILE A 367 19.05 -3.76 -2.96
C ILE A 367 18.51 -4.47 -1.72
N ALA A 368 18.13 -3.68 -0.70
CA ALA A 368 17.38 -4.19 0.45
C ALA A 368 15.92 -3.69 0.37
N VAL A 369 14.98 -4.56 0.72
CA VAL A 369 13.55 -4.23 0.63
C VAL A 369 12.84 -4.61 1.94
N VAL A 370 12.21 -3.63 2.59
CA VAL A 370 11.28 -3.86 3.71
C VAL A 370 9.87 -3.87 3.13
N VAL A 371 9.17 -5.00 3.21
CA VAL A 371 7.89 -5.15 2.53
C VAL A 371 6.94 -6.09 3.28
N ASN A 372 5.62 -5.82 3.19
CA ASN A 372 4.62 -6.67 3.85
C ASN A 372 4.11 -7.81 2.96
N VAL A 373 4.32 -7.71 1.64
CA VAL A 373 3.91 -8.76 0.68
C VAL A 373 5.18 -9.42 0.12
N PRO A 374 5.61 -10.57 0.67
CA PRO A 374 6.91 -11.15 0.31
C PRO A 374 6.94 -11.77 -1.09
N THR A 375 5.80 -11.82 -1.77
CA THR A 375 5.69 -12.31 -3.15
C THR A 375 5.56 -11.16 -4.16
N SER A 376 5.72 -9.90 -3.72
CA SER A 376 5.59 -8.72 -4.58
C SER A 376 6.78 -8.58 -5.54
N SER A 377 6.62 -7.69 -6.52
CA SER A 377 7.66 -7.39 -7.51
C SER A 377 8.95 -6.90 -6.85
N MET A 378 8.83 -5.97 -5.87
CA MET A 378 10.00 -5.47 -5.15
C MET A 378 10.70 -6.59 -4.37
N ALA A 379 9.92 -7.50 -3.75
CA ALA A 379 10.47 -8.61 -2.97
C ALA A 379 11.29 -9.57 -3.84
N ARG A 380 10.81 -9.84 -5.06
CA ARG A 380 11.49 -10.74 -5.99
C ARG A 380 12.79 -10.15 -6.57
N GLU A 381 12.91 -8.82 -6.56
CA GLU A 381 14.08 -8.13 -7.13
C GLU A 381 15.13 -7.76 -6.07
N ALA A 382 14.86 -8.05 -4.78
CA ALA A 382 15.73 -7.70 -3.65
C ALA A 382 16.93 -8.66 -3.50
N ASP A 383 18.09 -8.11 -3.12
CA ASP A 383 19.24 -8.89 -2.66
C ASP A 383 19.09 -9.24 -1.17
N LEU A 384 18.39 -8.38 -0.40
CA LEU A 384 18.05 -8.63 1.01
C LEU A 384 16.56 -8.33 1.20
N LEU A 385 15.78 -9.38 1.40
CA LEU A 385 14.35 -9.26 1.65
C LEU A 385 14.09 -9.23 3.16
N LEU A 386 13.42 -8.18 3.63
CA LEU A 386 13.11 -7.95 5.03
C LEU A 386 11.56 -7.87 5.19
N PRO A 387 10.87 -9.01 5.28
CA PRO A 387 9.41 -8.98 5.38
C PRO A 387 8.93 -8.44 6.73
N THR A 388 7.91 -7.61 6.70
CA THR A 388 7.08 -7.37 7.88
C THR A 388 6.05 -8.50 7.95
N HIS A 389 5.46 -8.71 9.11
CA HIS A 389 4.44 -9.74 9.30
C HIS A 389 3.14 -9.09 9.79
N ALA A 390 2.78 -7.95 9.18
CA ALA A 390 1.58 -7.19 9.56
C ALA A 390 0.28 -7.88 9.14
N GLY A 391 0.35 -8.89 8.27
CA GLY A 391 -0.85 -9.49 7.67
C GLY A 391 -1.51 -8.52 6.69
N PRO A 392 -2.69 -8.87 6.16
CA PRO A 392 -3.40 -7.97 5.25
C PRO A 392 -3.78 -6.65 5.93
N GLU A 393 -3.55 -5.53 5.25
CA GLU A 393 -3.94 -4.19 5.70
C GLU A 393 -4.92 -3.63 4.65
N ILE A 394 -6.18 -3.51 5.04
CA ILE A 394 -7.31 -3.21 4.14
C ILE A 394 -7.65 -1.72 4.14
N GLY A 395 -7.63 -1.07 5.32
CA GLY A 395 -7.84 0.37 5.42
C GLY A 395 -6.88 1.10 4.50
N VAL A 396 -7.39 2.08 3.72
CA VAL A 396 -6.54 2.79 2.74
C VAL A 396 -5.39 3.52 3.46
N ALA A 397 -5.69 4.22 4.56
CA ALA A 397 -4.67 4.87 5.38
C ALA A 397 -3.87 3.81 6.14
N SER A 398 -2.55 3.77 5.94
CA SER A 398 -1.66 2.76 6.53
C SER A 398 -1.45 3.01 8.02
N THR A 399 -1.48 1.96 8.84
CA THR A 399 -1.29 2.02 10.30
C THR A 399 -0.33 0.95 10.79
N LYS A 400 -0.78 -0.31 10.89
CA LYS A 400 0.05 -1.42 11.41
C LYS A 400 1.26 -1.71 10.51
N ALA A 401 1.16 -1.47 9.21
CA ALA A 401 2.30 -1.63 8.32
C ALA A 401 3.43 -0.66 8.70
N PHE A 402 3.09 0.58 9.07
CA PHE A 402 4.06 1.58 9.52
C PHE A 402 4.84 1.13 10.76
N THR A 403 4.13 0.69 11.81
CA THR A 403 4.79 0.25 13.05
C THR A 403 5.62 -1.01 12.84
N CYS A 404 5.17 -1.94 11.97
CA CYS A 404 5.97 -3.10 11.60
C CYS A 404 7.21 -2.71 10.79
N GLN A 405 7.10 -1.73 9.88
CA GLN A 405 8.28 -1.19 9.17
C GLN A 405 9.28 -0.61 10.16
N LEU A 406 8.82 0.18 11.13
CA LEU A 406 9.69 0.74 12.17
C LEU A 406 10.40 -0.37 12.96
N ALA A 407 9.69 -1.43 13.32
CA ALA A 407 10.27 -2.56 14.06
C ALA A 407 11.40 -3.24 13.27
N VAL A 408 11.17 -3.49 11.97
CA VAL A 408 12.20 -4.10 11.09
C VAL A 408 13.40 -3.15 10.93
N LEU A 409 13.14 -1.86 10.73
CA LEU A 409 14.19 -0.86 10.53
C LEU A 409 15.04 -0.67 11.79
N ALA A 410 14.43 -0.72 12.98
CA ALA A 410 15.17 -0.67 14.26
C ALA A 410 16.09 -1.88 14.40
N ALA A 411 15.60 -3.09 14.08
CA ALA A 411 16.40 -4.30 14.11
C ALA A 411 17.55 -4.24 13.09
N LEU A 412 17.27 -3.77 11.86
CA LEU A 412 18.31 -3.63 10.83
C LEU A 412 19.39 -2.63 11.27
N ALA A 413 18.99 -1.50 11.87
CA ALA A 413 19.95 -0.48 12.34
C ALA A 413 20.84 -1.04 13.46
N ALA A 414 20.25 -1.81 14.39
CA ALA A 414 21.01 -2.46 15.48
C ALA A 414 22.00 -3.49 14.93
N HIS A 415 21.54 -4.33 13.99
CA HIS A 415 22.40 -5.36 13.38
C HIS A 415 23.55 -4.72 12.60
N LEU A 416 23.26 -3.70 11.79
CA LEU A 416 24.29 -2.98 11.04
C LEU A 416 25.33 -2.37 11.99
N ALA A 417 24.87 -1.77 13.07
CA ALA A 417 25.76 -1.18 14.08
C ALA A 417 26.67 -2.25 14.73
N LEU A 418 26.10 -3.43 15.00
CA LEU A 418 26.88 -4.55 15.58
C LEU A 418 27.96 -5.03 14.61
N VAL A 419 27.60 -5.33 13.34
CA VAL A 419 28.58 -5.87 12.37
C VAL A 419 29.65 -4.84 11.99
N LYS A 420 29.34 -3.55 12.13
CA LYS A 420 30.32 -2.47 11.93
C LYS A 420 31.16 -2.20 13.18
N GLY A 421 30.95 -2.94 14.27
CA GLY A 421 31.69 -2.74 15.52
C GLY A 421 31.36 -1.42 16.24
N LYS A 422 30.16 -0.89 16.02
CA LYS A 422 29.71 0.36 16.64
C LYS A 422 28.83 0.11 17.87
N LEU A 423 28.42 -1.14 18.09
CA LEU A 423 27.71 -1.58 19.29
C LEU A 423 28.48 -2.76 19.90
N SER A 424 28.56 -2.76 21.23
CA SER A 424 29.02 -3.91 21.98
C SER A 424 27.90 -4.95 22.13
N ALA A 425 28.23 -6.17 22.51
CA ALA A 425 27.24 -7.21 22.76
C ALA A 425 26.28 -6.81 23.91
N GLU A 426 26.74 -6.02 24.89
CA GLU A 426 25.89 -5.56 26.00
C GLU A 426 24.85 -4.51 25.50
N GLU A 427 25.28 -3.62 24.63
CA GLU A 427 24.37 -2.64 24.02
C GLU A 427 23.36 -3.32 23.11
N GLU A 428 23.77 -4.36 22.36
CA GLU A 428 22.85 -5.18 21.55
C GLU A 428 21.78 -5.80 22.45
N ARG A 429 22.20 -6.42 23.57
CA ARG A 429 21.26 -7.00 24.51
C ARG A 429 20.26 -5.97 25.05
N ALA A 430 20.74 -4.76 25.34
CA ALA A 430 19.86 -3.67 25.80
C ALA A 430 18.83 -3.29 24.75
N ILE A 431 19.27 -3.14 23.49
CA ILE A 431 18.38 -2.82 22.35
C ILE A 431 17.31 -3.92 22.21
N VAL A 432 17.71 -5.19 22.24
CA VAL A 432 16.77 -6.31 22.10
C VAL A 432 15.73 -6.29 23.23
N ARG A 433 16.16 -6.00 24.48
CA ARG A 433 15.21 -5.88 25.59
C ARG A 433 14.16 -4.80 25.31
N HIS A 434 14.58 -3.63 24.82
CA HIS A 434 13.62 -2.56 24.49
C HIS A 434 12.69 -2.96 23.35
N LEU A 435 13.20 -3.66 22.32
CA LEU A 435 12.33 -4.16 21.24
C LEU A 435 11.29 -5.16 21.76
N ILE A 436 11.68 -6.01 22.73
CA ILE A 436 10.76 -6.98 23.37
C ILE A 436 9.65 -6.24 24.15
N GLU A 437 9.95 -5.07 24.70
CA GLU A 437 8.98 -4.26 25.45
C GLU A 437 7.96 -3.56 24.53
N ALA A 438 8.26 -3.35 23.25
CA ALA A 438 7.46 -2.53 22.34
C ALA A 438 5.99 -3.00 22.25
N PRO A 439 5.65 -4.30 22.11
CA PRO A 439 4.24 -4.72 22.06
C PRO A 439 3.44 -4.35 23.31
N ALA A 440 4.04 -4.48 24.50
CA ALA A 440 3.37 -4.11 25.74
C ALA A 440 3.14 -2.58 25.81
N ALA A 441 4.13 -1.80 25.38
CA ALA A 441 4.02 -0.34 25.35
C ALA A 441 2.96 0.13 24.33
N LEU A 442 2.88 -0.53 23.17
CA LEU A 442 1.81 -0.27 22.18
C LEU A 442 0.43 -0.54 22.80
N ASN A 443 0.31 -1.64 23.52
CA ASN A 443 -0.96 -1.97 24.18
C ASN A 443 -1.33 -0.93 25.25
N ALA A 444 -0.35 -0.42 26.00
CA ALA A 444 -0.56 0.66 26.98
C ALA A 444 -1.01 1.95 26.29
N ALA A 445 -0.42 2.30 25.14
CA ALA A 445 -0.84 3.47 24.37
C ALA A 445 -2.28 3.33 23.86
N LEU A 446 -2.68 2.13 23.42
CA LEU A 446 -4.05 1.87 22.95
C LEU A 446 -5.10 2.00 24.07
N ALA A 447 -4.71 1.89 25.34
CA ALA A 447 -5.64 2.06 26.45
C ALA A 447 -6.20 3.48 26.56
N HIS A 448 -5.60 4.47 25.87
CA HIS A 448 -6.07 5.86 25.84
C HIS A 448 -7.09 6.13 24.72
N ASP A 449 -7.63 5.08 24.08
CA ASP A 449 -8.56 5.21 22.95
C ASP A 449 -9.77 6.12 23.27
N ASP A 450 -10.40 5.92 24.44
CA ASP A 450 -11.58 6.70 24.84
C ASP A 450 -11.21 8.18 25.10
N ASP A 451 -10.06 8.45 25.70
CA ASP A 451 -9.60 9.82 25.98
C ASP A 451 -9.32 10.55 24.65
N ILE A 452 -8.67 9.85 23.71
CA ILE A 452 -8.37 10.41 22.40
C ILE A 452 -9.67 10.63 21.60
N ALA A 453 -10.64 9.73 21.72
CA ALA A 453 -11.95 9.90 21.09
C ALA A 453 -12.67 11.16 21.61
N ALA A 454 -12.63 11.40 22.92
CA ALA A 454 -13.21 12.61 23.51
C ALA A 454 -12.51 13.88 23.00
N MET A 455 -11.17 13.85 22.93
CA MET A 455 -10.37 14.96 22.43
C MET A 455 -10.61 15.25 20.95
N ALA A 456 -10.86 14.24 20.15
CA ALA A 456 -11.09 14.38 18.71
C ALA A 456 -12.22 15.38 18.39
N HIS A 457 -13.20 15.50 19.27
CA HIS A 457 -14.29 16.47 19.10
C HIS A 457 -13.80 17.92 19.18
N LEU A 458 -12.69 18.18 19.87
CA LEU A 458 -12.09 19.52 19.94
C LEU A 458 -11.38 19.87 18.63
N ILE A 459 -10.88 18.87 17.91
CA ILE A 459 -10.09 19.03 16.67
C ILE A 459 -11.00 19.00 15.43
N ALA A 460 -12.08 18.20 15.45
CA ALA A 460 -12.94 17.97 14.28
C ALA A 460 -13.48 19.23 13.59
N PRO A 461 -13.78 20.34 14.31
CA PRO A 461 -14.26 21.56 13.65
C PRO A 461 -13.17 22.36 12.92
N ALA A 462 -11.88 22.06 13.15
CA ALA A 462 -10.78 22.83 12.57
C ALA A 462 -10.70 22.63 11.06
N ARG A 463 -10.27 23.66 10.34
CA ARG A 463 -9.95 23.59 8.91
C ARG A 463 -8.49 23.21 8.69
N ASP A 464 -7.63 23.66 9.59
CA ASP A 464 -6.19 23.48 9.51
C ASP A 464 -5.69 22.97 10.86
N VAL A 465 -4.72 22.05 10.87
CA VAL A 465 -4.09 21.52 12.08
C VAL A 465 -2.59 21.38 11.82
N LEU A 466 -1.77 21.84 12.77
CA LEU A 466 -0.32 21.69 12.65
C LEU A 466 0.17 20.61 13.62
N TYR A 467 1.20 19.89 13.21
CA TYR A 467 1.86 18.87 14.02
C TYR A 467 3.33 19.25 14.19
N LEU A 468 3.83 19.18 15.42
CA LEU A 468 5.22 19.52 15.73
C LEU A 468 5.94 18.34 16.37
N GLY A 469 7.18 18.13 15.95
CA GLY A 469 8.08 17.16 16.56
C GLY A 469 9.53 17.57 16.35
N ARG A 470 10.44 16.88 17.03
CA ARG A 470 11.89 17.13 16.90
C ARG A 470 12.63 15.80 16.93
N GLY A 471 13.73 15.70 16.14
CA GLY A 471 14.44 14.43 16.00
C GLY A 471 13.52 13.37 15.39
N PRO A 472 13.51 12.14 15.92
CA PRO A 472 12.62 11.07 15.39
C PRO A 472 11.13 11.39 15.50
N ASP A 473 10.73 12.34 16.36
CA ASP A 473 9.32 12.74 16.48
C ASP A 473 8.87 13.67 15.35
N TYR A 474 9.79 14.28 14.59
CA TYR A 474 9.42 15.09 13.44
C TYR A 474 8.77 14.25 12.32
N PRO A 475 9.37 13.15 11.88
CA PRO A 475 8.63 12.30 10.91
C PRO A 475 7.33 11.71 11.47
N LEU A 476 7.20 11.52 12.79
CA LEU A 476 5.92 11.12 13.39
C LEU A 476 4.88 12.24 13.31
N ALA A 477 5.31 13.48 13.50
CA ALA A 477 4.44 14.66 13.31
C ALA A 477 3.93 14.71 11.86
N MET A 478 4.80 14.43 10.90
CA MET A 478 4.42 14.37 9.48
C MET A 478 3.46 13.21 9.21
N GLU A 479 3.68 12.04 9.83
CA GLU A 479 2.79 10.89 9.69
C GLU A 479 1.42 11.18 10.30
N GLY A 480 1.37 11.82 11.48
CA GLY A 480 0.09 12.22 12.09
C GLY A 480 -0.69 13.19 11.21
N ALA A 481 0.01 14.18 10.65
CA ALA A 481 -0.61 15.12 9.71
C ALA A 481 -1.12 14.41 8.46
N LEU A 482 -0.35 13.45 7.94
CA LEU A 482 -0.76 12.65 6.78
C LEU A 482 -2.03 11.85 7.10
N LYS A 483 -2.06 11.14 8.22
CA LYS A 483 -3.24 10.35 8.62
C LYS A 483 -4.47 11.24 8.76
N LEU A 484 -4.31 12.40 9.40
CA LEU A 484 -5.44 13.32 9.60
C LEU A 484 -6.00 13.82 8.27
N LYS A 485 -5.14 14.27 7.35
CA LYS A 485 -5.61 14.79 6.05
C LYS A 485 -6.24 13.70 5.18
N GLU A 486 -5.70 12.49 5.20
CA GLU A 486 -6.19 11.38 4.37
C GLU A 486 -7.66 11.05 4.64
N ILE A 487 -8.05 10.98 5.93
CA ILE A 487 -9.36 10.43 6.30
C ILE A 487 -10.36 11.47 6.82
N SER A 488 -9.90 12.64 7.29
CA SER A 488 -10.78 13.70 7.78
C SER A 488 -10.94 14.86 6.81
N TYR A 489 -10.04 14.97 5.81
CA TYR A 489 -9.95 16.04 4.83
C TYR A 489 -9.60 17.41 5.45
N ILE A 490 -9.16 17.44 6.70
CA ILE A 490 -8.58 18.63 7.34
C ILE A 490 -7.20 18.86 6.72
N HIS A 491 -6.87 20.11 6.39
CA HIS A 491 -5.53 20.45 5.93
C HIS A 491 -4.56 20.37 7.13
N ALA A 492 -3.69 19.38 7.13
CA ALA A 492 -2.77 19.15 8.24
C ALA A 492 -1.33 19.09 7.74
N GLU A 493 -0.42 19.74 8.47
CA GLU A 493 1.00 19.75 8.13
C GLU A 493 1.88 19.46 9.35
N GLY A 494 2.95 18.69 9.12
CA GLY A 494 3.96 18.38 10.13
C GLY A 494 5.21 19.22 9.94
N TYR A 495 5.74 19.77 11.03
CA TYR A 495 6.95 20.59 10.99
C TYR A 495 7.97 20.12 12.03
N ALA A 496 9.24 20.25 11.69
CA ALA A 496 10.30 20.25 12.70
C ALA A 496 10.05 21.46 13.60
N SER A 497 9.95 21.26 14.93
CA SER A 497 9.48 22.29 15.87
C SER A 497 10.23 23.63 15.73
N GLY A 498 11.54 23.57 15.49
CA GLY A 498 12.36 24.78 15.32
C GLY A 498 12.04 25.57 14.06
N GLU A 499 11.51 24.92 13.03
CA GLU A 499 11.16 25.56 11.76
C GLU A 499 9.94 26.48 11.88
N MET A 500 9.15 26.35 12.95
CA MET A 500 8.01 27.25 13.19
C MET A 500 8.43 28.71 13.07
N LYS A 501 9.62 29.07 13.56
CA LYS A 501 10.14 30.45 13.55
C LYS A 501 10.45 31.00 12.16
N HIS A 502 10.54 30.10 11.15
CA HIS A 502 10.96 30.45 9.80
C HIS A 502 9.79 30.54 8.82
N GLY A 503 8.60 30.85 9.34
CA GLY A 503 7.41 31.08 8.52
C GLY A 503 6.13 30.52 9.14
N PRO A 504 6.04 29.21 9.41
CA PRO A 504 4.77 28.60 9.82
C PRO A 504 4.10 29.22 11.05
N ILE A 505 4.87 29.84 11.95
CA ILE A 505 4.32 30.50 13.15
C ILE A 505 3.32 31.62 12.78
N ALA A 506 3.39 32.14 11.55
CA ALA A 506 2.44 33.14 11.06
C ALA A 506 1.01 32.58 10.92
N LEU A 507 0.87 31.24 10.89
CA LEU A 507 -0.42 30.56 10.78
C LEU A 507 -1.12 30.40 12.14
N ILE A 508 -0.42 30.67 13.24
CA ILE A 508 -0.92 30.40 14.60
C ILE A 508 -1.98 31.43 14.98
N ASP A 509 -3.16 30.92 15.33
CA ASP A 509 -4.24 31.68 15.96
C ASP A 509 -5.09 30.72 16.81
N GLU A 510 -6.18 31.19 17.38
CA GLU A 510 -7.06 30.38 18.24
C GLU A 510 -7.85 29.30 17.49
N ALA A 511 -7.90 29.36 16.16
CA ALA A 511 -8.67 28.44 15.33
C ALA A 511 -7.83 27.26 14.80
N VAL A 512 -6.49 27.34 14.94
CA VAL A 512 -5.56 26.31 14.42
C VAL A 512 -4.99 25.49 15.59
N PRO A 513 -5.53 24.28 15.87
CA PRO A 513 -4.93 23.39 16.87
C PRO A 513 -3.53 22.96 16.46
N VAL A 514 -2.65 22.81 17.44
CA VAL A 514 -1.27 22.37 17.23
C VAL A 514 -1.01 21.12 18.08
N ILE A 515 -0.74 20.01 17.42
CA ILE A 515 -0.43 18.73 18.07
C ILE A 515 1.08 18.66 18.25
N VAL A 516 1.55 18.50 19.49
CA VAL A 516 2.98 18.50 19.81
C VAL A 516 3.38 17.15 20.36
N LEU A 517 4.33 16.47 19.68
CA LEU A 517 4.92 15.21 20.15
C LEU A 517 6.21 15.55 20.88
N ALA A 518 6.22 15.31 22.19
CA ALA A 518 7.36 15.68 23.04
C ALA A 518 7.59 14.66 24.16
N PRO A 519 8.08 13.43 23.82
CA PRO A 519 8.48 12.50 24.88
C PRO A 519 9.60 13.10 25.74
N SER A 520 9.62 12.75 27.03
CA SER A 520 10.70 13.16 27.93
C SER A 520 12.04 12.63 27.40
N GLY A 521 13.07 13.48 27.45
CA GLY A 521 14.39 13.11 26.95
C GLY A 521 15.19 14.34 26.51
N PRO A 522 16.29 14.11 25.81
CA PRO A 522 17.24 15.20 25.49
C PRO A 522 16.65 16.34 24.64
N LEU A 523 15.61 16.08 23.87
CA LEU A 523 15.00 17.07 22.98
C LEU A 523 13.77 17.74 23.58
N PHE A 524 13.27 17.26 24.73
CA PHE A 524 12.03 17.69 25.36
C PHE A 524 11.99 19.20 25.57
N GLU A 525 12.99 19.76 26.29
CA GLU A 525 13.03 21.20 26.63
C GLU A 525 13.03 22.07 25.36
N LYS A 526 13.67 21.61 24.30
CA LYS A 526 13.72 22.35 23.03
C LYS A 526 12.36 22.32 22.31
N THR A 527 11.65 21.21 22.36
CA THR A 527 10.31 21.08 21.77
C THR A 527 9.31 21.93 22.57
N VAL A 528 9.38 21.86 23.91
CA VAL A 528 8.51 22.63 24.80
C VAL A 528 8.72 24.16 24.63
N SER A 529 9.97 24.60 24.46
CA SER A 529 10.24 26.01 24.17
C SER A 529 9.51 26.49 22.91
N ASN A 530 9.52 25.68 21.84
CA ASN A 530 8.77 26.01 20.61
C ASN A 530 7.25 25.97 20.84
N MET A 531 6.79 25.01 21.64
CA MET A 531 5.37 24.90 22.03
C MET A 531 4.92 26.17 22.76
N GLN A 532 5.71 26.65 23.68
CA GLN A 532 5.41 27.88 24.44
C GLN A 532 5.33 29.11 23.52
N GLU A 533 6.17 29.19 22.49
CA GLU A 533 6.11 30.24 21.48
C GLU A 533 4.80 30.23 20.72
N VAL A 534 4.27 29.03 20.43
CA VAL A 534 2.96 28.82 19.79
C VAL A 534 1.85 29.32 20.75
N MET A 535 1.90 28.86 22.00
CA MET A 535 0.89 29.22 23.03
C MET A 535 0.86 30.70 23.30
N ALA A 536 2.02 31.39 23.32
CA ALA A 536 2.13 32.82 23.50
C ALA A 536 1.43 33.63 22.40
N ARG A 537 1.10 33.01 21.28
CA ARG A 537 0.37 33.60 20.14
C ARG A 537 -1.08 33.14 20.04
N GLY A 538 -1.59 32.52 21.13
CA GLY A 538 -2.97 32.06 21.20
C GLY A 538 -3.19 30.64 20.63
N GLY A 539 -2.12 29.94 20.21
CA GLY A 539 -2.23 28.60 19.67
C GLY A 539 -2.77 27.59 20.68
N LYS A 540 -3.69 26.73 20.25
CA LYS A 540 -4.34 25.72 21.08
C LYS A 540 -3.57 24.41 20.95
N VAL A 541 -2.77 24.07 21.97
CA VAL A 541 -1.85 22.93 21.93
C VAL A 541 -2.51 21.66 22.51
N VAL A 542 -2.38 20.56 21.79
CA VAL A 542 -2.56 19.20 22.33
C VAL A 542 -1.17 18.61 22.52
N LEU A 543 -0.80 18.32 23.75
CA LEU A 543 0.52 17.76 24.07
C LEU A 543 0.44 16.24 24.21
N ILE A 544 1.22 15.54 23.39
CA ILE A 544 1.40 14.07 23.49
C ILE A 544 2.76 13.83 24.11
N SER A 545 2.78 13.34 25.36
CA SER A 545 4.01 13.18 26.13
C SER A 545 3.82 12.11 27.20
N ASP A 546 4.88 11.70 27.89
CA ASP A 546 4.76 10.83 29.06
C ASP A 546 4.40 11.65 30.31
N ALA A 547 4.17 10.94 31.42
CA ALA A 547 3.75 11.57 32.68
C ALA A 547 4.70 12.69 33.14
N GLU A 548 6.01 12.49 32.98
CA GLU A 548 7.01 13.51 33.37
C GLU A 548 6.87 14.76 32.49
N GLY A 549 6.72 14.58 31.17
CA GLY A 549 6.59 15.71 30.24
C GLY A 549 5.28 16.47 30.45
N ILE A 550 4.18 15.76 30.70
CA ILE A 550 2.88 16.39 30.99
C ILE A 550 2.95 17.19 32.28
N ALA A 551 3.58 16.64 33.34
CA ALA A 551 3.73 17.34 34.60
C ALA A 551 4.54 18.65 34.45
N LYS A 552 5.50 18.66 33.50
CA LYS A 552 6.36 19.84 33.26
C LYS A 552 5.74 20.88 32.34
N ALA A 553 4.90 20.49 31.39
CA ALA A 553 4.50 21.36 30.28
C ALA A 553 3.03 21.30 29.89
N GLY A 554 2.21 20.50 30.56
CA GLY A 554 0.81 20.28 30.19
C GLY A 554 -0.20 21.28 30.74
N GLU A 555 0.18 22.13 31.69
CA GLU A 555 -0.77 22.96 32.49
C GLU A 555 -1.69 23.84 31.63
N ASP A 556 -1.14 24.52 30.65
CA ASP A 556 -1.88 25.47 29.82
C ASP A 556 -2.31 24.88 28.45
N CYS A 557 -2.18 23.57 28.27
CA CYS A 557 -2.55 22.94 27.00
C CYS A 557 -4.06 22.80 26.86
N LEU A 558 -4.54 22.83 25.62
CA LEU A 558 -5.95 22.51 25.30
C LEU A 558 -6.31 21.10 25.79
N ALA A 559 -5.40 20.17 25.64
CA ALA A 559 -5.54 18.80 26.12
C ALA A 559 -4.17 18.12 26.18
N THR A 560 -4.09 17.01 26.92
CA THR A 560 -2.86 16.19 26.99
C THR A 560 -3.22 14.73 26.73
N ILE A 561 -2.31 14.01 26.10
CA ILE A 561 -2.39 12.55 25.93
C ILE A 561 -1.15 11.96 26.61
N GLU A 562 -1.38 11.20 27.69
CA GLU A 562 -0.29 10.58 28.43
C GLU A 562 0.14 9.27 27.77
N MET A 563 1.40 9.17 27.41
CA MET A 563 1.98 7.95 26.81
C MET A 563 2.82 7.22 27.86
N PRO A 564 2.99 5.90 27.72
CA PRO A 564 3.90 5.19 28.59
C PRO A 564 5.34 5.71 28.41
N THR A 565 6.09 5.81 29.51
CA THR A 565 7.50 6.17 29.46
C THR A 565 8.26 4.97 28.85
N VAL A 566 8.95 5.22 27.73
CA VAL A 566 9.63 4.16 26.98
C VAL A 566 11.03 4.64 26.57
N HIS A 567 11.89 3.68 26.26
CA HIS A 567 13.21 4.01 25.72
C HIS A 567 13.08 4.73 24.36
N PRO A 568 13.90 5.75 24.08
CA PRO A 568 13.81 6.52 22.82
C PRO A 568 13.86 5.67 21.54
N LEU A 569 14.47 4.49 21.57
CA LEU A 569 14.50 3.60 20.41
C LEU A 569 13.08 3.17 19.99
N ILE A 570 12.22 2.85 20.96
CA ILE A 570 10.86 2.34 20.65
C ILE A 570 9.80 3.45 20.74
N ALA A 571 10.16 4.65 21.18
CA ALA A 571 9.22 5.76 21.25
C ALA A 571 8.52 6.01 19.90
N PRO A 572 9.21 5.98 18.72
CA PRO A 572 8.50 6.16 17.45
C PRO A 572 7.39 5.13 17.17
N LEU A 573 7.57 3.88 17.60
CA LEU A 573 6.51 2.88 17.46
C LEU A 573 5.30 3.23 18.33
N VAL A 574 5.55 3.63 19.57
CA VAL A 574 4.52 3.87 20.58
C VAL A 574 3.75 5.18 20.28
N TYR A 575 4.47 6.25 19.92
CA TYR A 575 3.87 7.55 19.62
C TYR A 575 3.15 7.58 18.27
N ALA A 576 3.32 6.56 17.44
CA ALA A 576 2.49 6.37 16.24
C ALA A 576 1.01 6.11 16.61
N VAL A 577 0.75 5.44 17.74
CA VAL A 577 -0.60 5.05 18.15
C VAL A 577 -1.51 6.28 18.37
N PRO A 578 -1.15 7.25 19.21
CA PRO A 578 -2.06 8.37 19.47
C PRO A 578 -2.32 9.24 18.23
N VAL A 579 -1.35 9.41 17.32
CA VAL A 579 -1.61 10.20 16.10
C VAL A 579 -2.55 9.45 15.14
N GLN A 580 -2.45 8.12 15.08
CA GLN A 580 -3.37 7.29 14.29
C GLN A 580 -4.79 7.31 14.89
N LEU A 581 -4.91 7.12 16.20
CA LEU A 581 -6.21 7.14 16.90
C LEU A 581 -6.87 8.52 16.78
N LEU A 582 -6.09 9.60 16.93
CA LEU A 582 -6.63 10.97 16.81
C LEU A 582 -7.22 11.18 15.40
N ALA A 583 -6.47 10.81 14.36
CA ALA A 583 -6.96 10.92 12.97
C ALA A 583 -8.23 10.09 12.78
N TYR A 584 -8.24 8.85 13.28
CA TYR A 584 -9.39 7.94 13.20
C TYR A 584 -10.64 8.56 13.85
N HIS A 585 -10.51 9.01 15.09
CA HIS A 585 -11.66 9.56 15.83
C HIS A 585 -12.14 10.91 15.26
N VAL A 586 -11.22 11.76 14.77
CA VAL A 586 -11.61 13.01 14.08
C VAL A 586 -12.42 12.68 12.83
N ALA A 587 -11.99 11.69 12.04
CA ALA A 587 -12.74 11.26 10.86
C ALA A 587 -14.13 10.73 11.23
N CYS A 588 -14.21 9.92 12.29
CA CYS A 588 -15.49 9.42 12.81
C CYS A 588 -16.42 10.56 13.25
N ALA A 589 -15.87 11.57 13.97
CA ALA A 589 -16.63 12.74 14.42
C ALA A 589 -17.16 13.57 13.25
N LYS A 590 -16.40 13.64 12.15
CA LYS A 590 -16.80 14.36 10.93
C LYS A 590 -17.74 13.52 10.04
N GLY A 591 -17.86 12.22 10.29
CA GLY A 591 -18.70 11.33 9.50
C GLY A 591 -18.13 11.00 8.12
N THR A 592 -16.82 11.10 7.94
CA THR A 592 -16.15 10.75 6.69
C THR A 592 -15.94 9.23 6.60
N ASP A 593 -15.69 8.72 5.39
CA ASP A 593 -15.41 7.30 5.21
C ASP A 593 -13.96 7.02 5.59
N VAL A 594 -13.78 6.32 6.71
CA VAL A 594 -12.45 6.04 7.27
C VAL A 594 -11.67 5.03 6.44
N ASP A 595 -12.33 3.96 5.98
CA ASP A 595 -11.66 2.86 5.29
C ASP A 595 -11.44 3.13 3.81
N GLN A 596 -12.34 3.93 3.19
CA GLN A 596 -12.31 4.24 1.76
C GLN A 596 -12.44 5.76 1.55
N PRO A 597 -11.45 6.54 1.99
CA PRO A 597 -11.51 8.00 1.83
C PRO A 597 -11.46 8.40 0.35
N ARG A 598 -12.16 9.50 0.03
CA ARG A 598 -12.28 9.96 -1.36
C ARG A 598 -10.90 10.20 -2.00
N ASN A 599 -10.80 9.91 -3.29
CA ASN A 599 -9.63 10.19 -4.15
C ASN A 599 -8.35 9.41 -3.78
N LEU A 600 -8.43 8.43 -2.89
CA LEU A 600 -7.26 7.65 -2.48
C LEU A 600 -7.41 6.18 -2.87
N ALA A 601 -6.30 5.51 -3.04
CA ALA A 601 -6.22 4.06 -3.22
C ALA A 601 -5.13 3.51 -2.31
N LYS A 602 -5.30 2.25 -1.87
CA LYS A 602 -4.37 1.60 -0.93
C LYS A 602 -2.93 1.52 -1.47
N SER A 603 -2.77 1.36 -2.77
CA SER A 603 -1.46 1.25 -3.40
C SER A 603 -1.50 1.92 -4.77
N VAL A 604 -0.48 2.72 -5.08
CA VAL A 604 -0.36 3.45 -6.34
C VAL A 604 0.58 2.65 -7.25
N THR A 605 -0.01 1.92 -8.19
CA THR A 605 0.72 1.03 -9.11
C THR A 605 0.82 1.58 -10.52
N VAL A 606 0.39 2.81 -10.69
CA VAL A 606 0.47 3.56 -11.96
C VAL A 606 1.12 4.91 -11.69
N GLU A 607 1.68 5.49 -12.74
CA GLU A 607 2.31 6.80 -12.70
C GLU A 607 1.31 7.90 -13.07
#